data_5ae211f9f3909c3eadd325061f0d4175
#
_entry.id   5ae211f9f3909c3eadd325061f0d4175
#
_cell.length_a   1.000
_cell.length_b   1.000
_cell.length_c   1.000
_cell.angle_alpha   90.00
_cell.angle_beta   90.00
_cell.angle_gamma   90.00
#
_symmetry.space_group_name_H-M   'P 1'
#
loop_
_entity.id
_entity.type
_entity.pdbx_description
1 polymer ?
#
loop_
_entity_poly.entity_id
_entity_poly.type
_entity_poly.pdbx_seq_one_letter_code
_entity_poly.pdbx_strand_id
1 'polypeptide(L)'
;MGKRIKSAIRLYGRYVSINVRSMMQYKTSFFLTVLGQFFVSFNVFLGIYFLFQRFQSVKGYTYSEVLLCFSIVLMEISLAEMFARGFDVFSGMVREGSFDLVMVRPRNEILQVLGSKFELTRIGRMLQSIVMFVYAVCHCGLAWTPPKVVTVLFMLLGGTAVFSGLFLVNAALCFFTLEGLEIMNVFTDGAREFGKYPLEVYGRSLLWFATFVVPYALIQYYPLLYVLGRTESIVYALLPLCAIAFLLPCWLLWRFGVRHYQSSGS
;
A
#
# COMPACT_ATOMS: atom_id res chain seq x y z
N MET A 1 -16.92 16.98 16.94
CA MET A 1 -16.19 16.08 16.03
C MET A 1 -14.84 16.69 15.59
N GLY A 2 -14.76 17.91 15.11
CA GLY A 2 -13.53 18.54 14.61
C GLY A 2 -12.36 18.64 15.60
N LYS A 3 -12.60 18.89 16.89
CA LYS A 3 -11.52 18.95 17.92
C LYS A 3 -10.83 17.60 18.14
N ARG A 4 -11.58 16.48 18.06
CA ARG A 4 -11.02 15.12 18.20
C ARG A 4 -10.16 14.75 17.00
N ILE A 5 -10.60 15.08 15.77
CA ILE A 5 -9.83 14.83 14.53
C ILE A 5 -8.53 15.66 14.54
N LYS A 6 -8.59 16.96 14.86
CA LYS A 6 -7.39 17.80 14.98
C LYS A 6 -6.40 17.27 16.03
N SER A 7 -6.90 16.76 17.17
CA SER A 7 -6.07 16.14 18.19
C SER A 7 -5.39 14.85 17.69
N ALA A 8 -6.12 14.00 16.94
CA ALA A 8 -5.58 12.77 16.35
C ALA A 8 -4.49 13.07 15.32
N ILE A 9 -4.72 13.99 14.40
CA ILE A 9 -3.74 14.42 13.38
C ILE A 9 -2.49 14.99 14.05
N ARG A 10 -2.64 15.85 15.07
CA ARG A 10 -1.51 16.41 15.81
C ARG A 10 -0.71 15.32 16.54
N LEU A 11 -1.40 14.34 17.13
CA LEU A 11 -0.75 13.23 17.81
C LEU A 11 0.05 12.38 16.83
N TYR A 12 -0.58 11.99 15.69
CA TYR A 12 0.10 11.24 14.63
C TYR A 12 1.33 12.00 14.09
N GLY A 13 1.21 13.30 13.83
CA GLY A 13 2.32 14.15 13.40
C GLY A 13 3.49 14.17 14.41
N ARG A 14 3.21 14.10 15.72
CA ARG A 14 4.25 13.97 16.75
C ARG A 14 4.96 12.62 16.67
N TYR A 15 4.20 11.51 16.48
CA TYR A 15 4.79 10.18 16.28
C TYR A 15 5.71 10.16 15.05
N VAL A 16 5.23 10.69 13.92
CA VAL A 16 6.05 10.82 12.69
C VAL A 16 7.31 11.62 12.96
N SER A 17 7.21 12.78 13.65
CA SER A 17 8.37 13.60 13.97
C SER A 17 9.41 12.87 14.83
N ILE A 18 8.96 12.08 15.82
CA ILE A 18 9.85 11.28 16.67
C ILE A 18 10.55 10.20 15.85
N ASN A 19 9.80 9.45 15.03
CA ASN A 19 10.36 8.41 14.17
C ASN A 19 11.40 8.98 13.19
N VAL A 20 11.08 10.11 12.53
CA VAL A 20 12.01 10.78 11.61
C VAL A 20 13.28 11.23 12.34
N ARG A 21 13.16 11.85 13.52
CA ARG A 21 14.33 12.26 14.31
C ARG A 21 15.20 11.07 14.72
N SER A 22 14.59 9.95 15.10
CA SER A 22 15.29 8.70 15.41
C SER A 22 16.08 8.17 14.21
N MET A 23 15.47 8.12 13.03
CA MET A 23 16.14 7.69 11.80
C MET A 23 17.29 8.62 11.41
N MET A 24 17.14 9.93 11.65
CA MET A 24 18.16 10.93 11.31
C MET A 24 19.35 10.93 12.28
N GLN A 25 19.32 10.20 13.39
CA GLN A 25 20.50 10.00 14.24
C GLN A 25 21.58 9.19 13.50
N TYR A 26 21.17 8.26 12.63
CA TYR A 26 22.06 7.41 11.83
C TYR A 26 21.95 7.75 10.34
N LYS A 27 22.33 8.97 9.96
CA LYS A 27 22.16 9.51 8.60
C LYS A 27 22.72 8.59 7.52
N THR A 28 23.94 8.08 7.70
CA THR A 28 24.59 7.21 6.72
C THR A 28 23.79 5.94 6.48
N SER A 29 23.33 5.26 7.55
CA SER A 29 22.48 4.08 7.45
C SER A 29 21.15 4.39 6.77
N PHE A 30 20.55 5.53 7.10
CA PHE A 30 19.31 6.00 6.46
C PHE A 30 19.49 6.16 4.95
N PHE A 31 20.50 6.91 4.51
CA PHE A 31 20.76 7.13 3.08
C PHE A 31 21.10 5.85 2.33
N LEU A 32 21.90 4.95 2.93
CA LEU A 32 22.20 3.65 2.34
C LEU A 32 20.95 2.79 2.19
N THR A 33 20.07 2.80 3.18
CA THR A 33 18.79 2.08 3.10
C THR A 33 17.87 2.66 2.02
N VAL A 34 17.76 3.99 1.93
CA VAL A 34 16.99 4.66 0.86
C VAL A 34 17.53 4.28 -0.51
N LEU A 35 18.85 4.31 -0.68
CA LEU A 35 19.51 3.93 -1.92
C LEU A 35 19.28 2.44 -2.24
N GLY A 36 19.39 1.56 -1.24
CA GLY A 36 19.10 0.13 -1.38
C GLY A 36 17.65 -0.11 -1.85
N GLN A 37 16.67 0.56 -1.25
CA GLN A 37 15.25 0.49 -1.65
C GLN A 37 15.04 0.94 -3.11
N PHE A 38 15.75 1.98 -3.54
CA PHE A 38 15.74 2.44 -4.92
C PHE A 38 16.25 1.35 -5.87
N PHE A 39 17.41 0.75 -5.59
CA PHE A 39 18.00 -0.28 -6.45
C PHE A 39 17.21 -1.58 -6.47
N VAL A 40 16.62 -2.00 -5.35
CA VAL A 40 15.74 -3.20 -5.32
C VAL A 40 14.57 -3.03 -6.28
N SER A 41 13.93 -1.86 -6.27
CA SER A 41 12.82 -1.59 -7.20
C SER A 41 13.30 -1.41 -8.64
N PHE A 42 14.52 -0.89 -8.83
CA PHE A 42 15.12 -0.74 -10.16
C PHE A 42 15.39 -2.08 -10.85
N ASN A 43 15.72 -3.13 -10.11
CA ASN A 43 15.86 -4.49 -10.68
C ASN A 43 14.53 -4.98 -11.28
N VAL A 44 13.40 -4.68 -10.63
CA VAL A 44 12.08 -5.05 -11.18
C VAL A 44 11.78 -4.29 -12.46
N PHE A 45 12.11 -2.99 -12.50
CA PHE A 45 12.02 -2.19 -13.73
C PHE A 45 12.84 -2.79 -14.87
N LEU A 46 14.10 -3.17 -14.61
CA LEU A 46 14.94 -3.83 -15.59
C LEU A 46 14.34 -5.16 -16.08
N GLY A 47 13.75 -5.95 -15.18
CA GLY A 47 13.05 -7.20 -15.54
C GLY A 47 11.92 -6.96 -16.54
N ILE A 48 11.08 -5.95 -16.30
CA ILE A 48 10.01 -5.55 -17.23
C ILE A 48 10.61 -5.04 -18.55
N TYR A 49 11.65 -4.21 -18.49
CA TYR A 49 12.34 -3.67 -19.67
C TYR A 49 12.87 -4.79 -20.58
N PHE A 50 13.65 -5.75 -20.04
CA PHE A 50 14.19 -6.86 -20.81
C PHE A 50 13.11 -7.79 -21.37
N LEU A 51 12.00 -7.99 -20.66
CA LEU A 51 10.88 -8.75 -21.17
C LEU A 51 10.30 -8.09 -22.44
N PHE A 52 10.10 -6.78 -22.42
CA PHE A 52 9.57 -6.06 -23.58
C PHE A 52 10.57 -5.85 -24.72
N GLN A 53 11.87 -6.02 -24.47
CA GLN A 53 12.86 -6.13 -25.56
C GLN A 53 12.67 -7.41 -26.37
N ARG A 54 12.14 -8.46 -25.75
CA ARG A 54 11.87 -9.75 -26.43
C ARG A 54 10.45 -9.84 -26.98
N PHE A 55 9.49 -9.23 -26.31
CA PHE A 55 8.07 -9.26 -26.65
C PHE A 55 7.57 -7.83 -26.86
N GLN A 56 6.98 -7.54 -28.02
CA GLN A 56 6.50 -6.18 -28.31
C GLN A 56 5.28 -5.80 -27.47
N SER A 57 4.48 -6.76 -27.02
CA SER A 57 3.31 -6.53 -26.16
C SER A 57 3.01 -7.78 -25.33
N VAL A 58 2.34 -7.58 -24.19
CA VAL A 58 1.83 -8.65 -23.33
C VAL A 58 0.31 -8.49 -23.23
N LYS A 59 -0.43 -9.42 -23.84
CA LYS A 59 -1.90 -9.36 -23.96
C LYS A 59 -2.43 -8.01 -24.47
N GLY A 60 -1.73 -7.41 -25.41
CA GLY A 60 -2.14 -6.13 -26.01
C GLY A 60 -1.79 -4.90 -25.17
N TYR A 61 -1.02 -5.05 -24.09
CA TYR A 61 -0.45 -3.93 -23.34
C TYR A 61 0.98 -3.67 -23.81
N THR A 62 1.27 -2.40 -24.07
CA THR A 62 2.61 -1.92 -24.43
C THR A 62 3.49 -1.78 -23.19
N TYR A 63 4.79 -1.66 -23.39
CA TYR A 63 5.74 -1.42 -22.31
C TYR A 63 5.37 -0.21 -21.44
N SER A 64 5.02 0.92 -22.08
CA SER A 64 4.68 2.14 -21.35
C SER A 64 3.39 2.00 -20.53
N GLU A 65 2.38 1.27 -21.03
CA GLU A 65 1.13 1.00 -20.31
C GLU A 65 1.36 0.10 -19.09
N VAL A 66 2.20 -0.94 -19.24
CA VAL A 66 2.59 -1.82 -18.12
C VAL A 66 3.42 -1.04 -17.09
N LEU A 67 4.34 -0.21 -17.54
CA LEU A 67 5.14 0.63 -16.65
C LEU A 67 4.28 1.64 -15.88
N LEU A 68 3.24 2.21 -16.52
CA LEU A 68 2.26 3.07 -15.88
C LEU A 68 1.52 2.32 -14.77
N CYS A 69 1.02 1.12 -15.07
CA CYS A 69 0.36 0.25 -14.11
C CYS A 69 1.25 -0.03 -12.90
N PHE A 70 2.44 -0.54 -13.14
CA PHE A 70 3.39 -0.92 -12.08
C PHE A 70 3.83 0.27 -11.23
N SER A 71 4.09 1.43 -11.85
CA SER A 71 4.50 2.62 -11.12
C SER A 71 3.44 3.09 -10.12
N ILE A 72 2.16 3.05 -10.49
CA ILE A 72 1.04 3.42 -9.61
C ILE A 72 0.97 2.45 -8.42
N VAL A 73 0.97 1.13 -8.66
CA VAL A 73 0.92 0.12 -7.60
C VAL A 73 2.12 0.25 -6.66
N LEU A 74 3.32 0.52 -7.20
CA LEU A 74 4.51 0.71 -6.40
C LEU A 74 4.43 1.96 -5.51
N MET A 75 3.78 3.05 -5.99
CA MET A 75 3.50 4.23 -5.17
C MET A 75 2.51 3.90 -4.05
N GLU A 76 1.42 3.18 -4.36
CA GLU A 76 0.38 2.80 -3.40
C GLU A 76 0.96 2.01 -2.22
N ILE A 77 1.73 0.95 -2.52
CA ILE A 77 2.41 0.13 -1.51
C ILE A 77 3.43 0.97 -0.73
N SER A 78 4.22 1.81 -1.41
CA SER A 78 5.23 2.64 -0.75
C SER A 78 4.59 3.61 0.24
N LEU A 79 3.45 4.21 -0.11
CA LEU A 79 2.67 5.05 0.80
C LEU A 79 2.10 4.25 1.97
N ALA A 80 1.51 3.09 1.72
CA ALA A 80 0.97 2.24 2.78
C ALA A 80 2.07 1.78 3.75
N GLU A 81 3.22 1.31 3.25
CA GLU A 81 4.38 0.95 4.08
C GLU A 81 4.96 2.15 4.83
N MET A 82 4.93 3.35 4.27
CA MET A 82 5.43 4.54 4.94
C MET A 82 4.54 4.94 6.12
N PHE A 83 3.21 4.95 5.93
CA PHE A 83 2.27 5.48 6.91
C PHE A 83 1.62 4.42 7.81
N ALA A 84 1.48 3.16 7.34
CA ALA A 84 0.78 2.10 8.07
C ALA A 84 1.70 0.96 8.55
N ARG A 85 3.02 1.14 8.52
CA ARG A 85 4.02 0.14 8.93
C ARG A 85 3.83 -0.35 10.37
N GLY A 86 3.27 0.47 11.25
CA GLY A 86 2.99 0.08 12.64
C GLY A 86 2.10 -1.16 12.74
N PHE A 87 1.15 -1.35 11.83
CA PHE A 87 0.32 -2.57 11.80
C PHE A 87 1.08 -3.79 11.29
N ASP A 88 1.94 -3.62 10.31
CA ASP A 88 2.70 -4.71 9.73
C ASP A 88 3.70 -5.34 10.74
N VAL A 89 4.29 -4.51 11.61
CA VAL A 89 5.21 -4.97 12.67
C VAL A 89 4.54 -5.21 14.02
N PHE A 90 3.22 -5.26 14.07
CA PHE A 90 2.44 -5.34 15.30
C PHE A 90 2.67 -6.63 16.10
N SER A 91 3.01 -7.74 15.43
CA SER A 91 3.36 -9.00 16.09
C SER A 91 4.45 -8.85 17.15
N GLY A 92 5.44 -7.98 16.90
CA GLY A 92 6.47 -7.65 17.88
C GLY A 92 5.90 -7.02 19.15
N MET A 93 4.93 -6.11 19.02
CA MET A 93 4.28 -5.46 20.17
C MET A 93 3.49 -6.45 21.03
N VAL A 94 2.82 -7.42 20.39
CA VAL A 94 2.07 -8.47 21.11
C VAL A 94 3.04 -9.39 21.84
N ARG A 95 4.08 -9.85 21.16
CA ARG A 95 5.07 -10.77 21.73
C ARG A 95 5.85 -10.16 22.90
N GLU A 96 6.17 -8.87 22.83
CA GLU A 96 6.90 -8.13 23.87
C GLU A 96 5.99 -7.63 25.00
N GLY A 97 4.68 -7.86 24.94
CA GLY A 97 3.71 -7.34 25.90
C GLY A 97 3.55 -5.81 25.87
N SER A 98 4.20 -5.12 24.93
CA SER A 98 4.17 -3.64 24.87
C SER A 98 2.79 -3.12 24.42
N PHE A 99 1.92 -3.97 23.86
CA PHE A 99 0.53 -3.60 23.53
C PHE A 99 -0.31 -3.33 24.78
N ASP A 100 -0.01 -3.95 25.94
CA ASP A 100 -0.70 -3.68 27.20
C ASP A 100 -0.58 -2.21 27.57
N LEU A 101 0.59 -1.59 27.34
CA LEU A 101 0.79 -0.15 27.57
C LEU A 101 -0.06 0.72 26.64
N VAL A 102 -0.36 0.24 25.43
CA VAL A 102 -1.25 0.93 24.50
C VAL A 102 -2.67 0.91 25.01
N MET A 103 -3.13 -0.23 25.56
CA MET A 103 -4.48 -0.40 26.08
C MET A 103 -4.79 0.44 27.32
N VAL A 104 -3.80 0.66 28.18
CA VAL A 104 -3.97 1.48 29.40
C VAL A 104 -4.06 2.98 29.10
N ARG A 105 -3.53 3.43 27.96
CA ARG A 105 -3.53 4.86 27.60
C ARG A 105 -4.92 5.31 27.12
N PRO A 106 -5.43 6.49 27.58
CA PRO A 106 -6.74 7.01 27.20
C PRO A 106 -6.74 7.60 25.78
N ARG A 107 -6.27 6.84 24.80
CA ARG A 107 -6.17 7.22 23.38
C ARG A 107 -6.59 6.05 22.52
N ASN A 108 -7.04 6.34 21.29
CA ASN A 108 -7.44 5.30 20.35
C ASN A 108 -6.23 4.39 20.03
N GLU A 109 -6.40 3.10 20.22
CA GLU A 109 -5.37 2.06 20.06
C GLU A 109 -4.86 1.99 18.62
N ILE A 110 -5.77 2.07 17.64
CA ILE A 110 -5.42 2.07 16.20
C ILE A 110 -4.43 3.21 15.90
N LEU A 111 -4.71 4.42 16.42
CA LEU A 111 -3.85 5.58 16.18
C LEU A 111 -2.47 5.42 16.82
N GLN A 112 -2.40 4.78 18.00
CA GLN A 112 -1.14 4.53 18.70
C GLN A 112 -0.30 3.50 17.96
N VAL A 113 -0.92 2.38 17.52
CA VAL A 113 -0.24 1.33 16.72
C VAL A 113 0.18 1.88 15.37
N LEU A 114 -0.70 2.61 14.66
CA LEU A 114 -0.38 3.26 13.38
C LEU A 114 0.84 4.18 13.52
N GLY A 115 0.90 4.96 14.60
CA GLY A 115 1.98 5.91 14.87
C GLY A 115 3.24 5.27 15.46
N SER A 116 3.21 4.01 15.90
CA SER A 116 4.36 3.36 16.54
C SER A 116 5.56 3.26 15.61
N LYS A 117 5.34 3.07 14.32
CA LYS A 117 6.38 3.01 13.30
C LYS A 117 6.00 3.77 12.04
N PHE A 118 6.83 4.72 11.67
CA PHE A 118 6.79 5.45 10.40
C PHE A 118 8.07 5.14 9.63
N GLU A 119 7.96 4.65 8.39
CA GLU A 119 9.09 4.11 7.64
C GLU A 119 9.50 5.05 6.50
N LEU A 120 10.23 6.13 6.81
CA LEU A 120 10.66 7.13 5.82
C LEU A 120 11.61 6.56 4.75
N THR A 121 12.30 5.46 5.02
CA THR A 121 13.23 4.83 4.06
C THR A 121 12.53 4.37 2.78
N ARG A 122 11.18 4.19 2.81
CA ARG A 122 10.37 3.89 1.62
C ARG A 122 10.34 4.99 0.57
N ILE A 123 10.84 6.18 0.92
CA ILE A 123 10.99 7.29 -0.04
C ILE A 123 11.91 6.90 -1.22
N GLY A 124 12.87 6.00 -1.04
CA GLY A 124 13.71 5.51 -2.13
C GLY A 124 12.91 4.79 -3.22
N ARG A 125 11.99 3.90 -2.81
CA ARG A 125 11.06 3.21 -3.71
C ARG A 125 10.05 4.18 -4.32
N MET A 126 9.55 5.13 -3.53
CA MET A 126 8.63 6.16 -3.98
C MET A 126 9.23 7.04 -5.07
N LEU A 127 10.48 7.50 -4.90
CA LEU A 127 11.19 8.29 -5.90
C LEU A 127 11.34 7.54 -7.22
N GLN A 128 11.72 6.27 -7.15
CA GLN A 128 11.83 5.46 -8.36
C GLN A 128 10.48 5.27 -9.05
N SER A 129 9.41 5.00 -8.31
CA SER A 129 8.07 4.84 -8.89
C SER A 129 7.60 6.13 -9.57
N ILE A 130 7.91 7.30 -9.00
CA ILE A 130 7.63 8.59 -9.62
C ILE A 130 8.40 8.76 -10.94
N VAL A 131 9.69 8.39 -10.97
CA VAL A 131 10.49 8.44 -12.20
C VAL A 131 9.89 7.54 -13.28
N MET A 132 9.51 6.31 -12.92
CA MET A 132 8.85 5.39 -13.85
C MET A 132 7.49 5.92 -14.33
N PHE A 133 6.71 6.50 -13.43
CA PHE A 133 5.42 7.10 -13.75
C PHE A 133 5.57 8.24 -14.76
N VAL A 134 6.49 9.17 -14.51
CA VAL A 134 6.76 10.29 -15.42
C VAL A 134 7.22 9.79 -16.79
N TYR A 135 8.12 8.82 -16.81
CA TYR A 135 8.55 8.19 -18.07
C TYR A 135 7.36 7.57 -18.82
N ALA A 136 6.53 6.79 -18.14
CA ALA A 136 5.35 6.15 -18.73
C ALA A 136 4.37 7.19 -19.30
N VAL A 137 4.06 8.25 -18.53
CA VAL A 137 3.19 9.36 -18.96
C VAL A 137 3.69 10.01 -20.26
N CYS A 138 5.00 10.22 -20.37
CA CYS A 138 5.60 10.84 -21.55
C CYS A 138 5.59 9.92 -22.79
N HIS A 139 5.60 8.59 -22.59
CA HIS A 139 5.77 7.64 -23.72
C HIS A 139 4.50 6.81 -24.02
N CYS A 140 3.43 6.91 -23.21
CA CYS A 140 2.17 6.21 -23.50
C CYS A 140 1.35 6.83 -24.65
N GLY A 141 1.70 8.02 -25.14
CA GLY A 141 0.92 8.71 -26.18
C GLY A 141 -0.52 9.04 -25.76
N LEU A 142 -0.82 9.04 -24.47
CA LEU A 142 -2.17 9.28 -23.93
C LEU A 142 -2.48 10.78 -23.89
N ALA A 143 -3.69 11.14 -24.31
CA ALA A 143 -4.23 12.47 -24.03
C ALA A 143 -4.62 12.56 -22.56
N TRP A 144 -3.84 13.29 -21.76
CA TRP A 144 -4.11 13.51 -20.35
C TRP A 144 -5.22 14.56 -20.18
N THR A 145 -6.33 14.14 -19.63
CA THR A 145 -7.47 15.00 -19.29
C THR A 145 -7.57 15.14 -17.77
N PRO A 146 -8.17 16.26 -17.25
CA PRO A 146 -8.36 16.41 -15.81
C PRO A 146 -9.01 15.21 -15.11
N PRO A 147 -10.05 14.55 -15.68
CA PRO A 147 -10.62 13.35 -15.08
C PRO A 147 -9.63 12.19 -14.94
N LYS A 148 -8.73 11.96 -15.90
CA LYS A 148 -7.71 10.92 -15.82
C LYS A 148 -6.70 11.18 -14.70
N VAL A 149 -6.28 12.43 -14.53
CA VAL A 149 -5.39 12.83 -13.43
C VAL A 149 -6.06 12.58 -12.08
N VAL A 150 -7.33 12.96 -11.94
CA VAL A 150 -8.13 12.73 -10.73
C VAL A 150 -8.28 11.22 -10.48
N THR A 151 -8.48 10.41 -11.52
CA THR A 151 -8.54 8.95 -11.39
C THR A 151 -7.24 8.38 -10.82
N VAL A 152 -6.07 8.84 -11.28
CA VAL A 152 -4.78 8.41 -10.72
C VAL A 152 -4.67 8.78 -9.23
N LEU A 153 -5.14 9.97 -8.83
CA LEU A 153 -5.18 10.34 -7.42
C LEU A 153 -6.11 9.41 -6.61
N PHE A 154 -7.27 9.04 -7.17
CA PHE A 154 -8.16 8.07 -6.53
C PHE A 154 -7.53 6.68 -6.44
N MET A 155 -6.76 6.23 -7.46
CA MET A 155 -5.99 5.00 -7.39
C MET A 155 -4.99 5.04 -6.23
N LEU A 156 -4.19 6.09 -6.12
CA LEU A 156 -3.22 6.25 -5.04
C LEU A 156 -3.87 6.24 -3.66
N LEU A 157 -5.00 6.93 -3.48
CA LEU A 157 -5.74 6.95 -2.21
C LEU A 157 -6.37 5.58 -1.89
N GLY A 158 -7.08 5.01 -2.86
CA GLY A 158 -7.74 3.70 -2.71
C GLY A 158 -6.74 2.58 -2.49
N GLY A 159 -5.66 2.55 -3.27
CA GLY A 159 -4.60 1.56 -3.15
C GLY A 159 -3.88 1.64 -1.80
N THR A 160 -3.48 2.84 -1.38
CA THR A 160 -2.90 3.05 -0.04
C THR A 160 -3.86 2.57 1.06
N ALA A 161 -5.16 2.81 0.93
CA ALA A 161 -6.16 2.35 1.89
C ALA A 161 -6.29 0.81 1.90
N VAL A 162 -6.33 0.16 0.74
CA VAL A 162 -6.42 -1.31 0.63
C VAL A 162 -5.18 -1.98 1.24
N PHE A 163 -3.97 -1.53 0.90
CA PHE A 163 -2.74 -2.09 1.48
C PHE A 163 -2.64 -1.83 2.99
N SER A 164 -3.05 -0.64 3.45
CA SER A 164 -3.14 -0.35 4.90
C SER A 164 -4.16 -1.25 5.60
N GLY A 165 -5.28 -1.57 4.93
CA GLY A 165 -6.27 -2.53 5.40
C GLY A 165 -5.70 -3.94 5.56
N LEU A 166 -4.88 -4.39 4.62
CA LEU A 166 -4.20 -5.70 4.72
C LEU A 166 -3.21 -5.75 5.88
N PHE A 167 -2.43 -4.68 6.11
CA PHE A 167 -1.59 -4.58 7.30
C PHE A 167 -2.42 -4.61 8.59
N LEU A 168 -3.58 -3.97 8.59
CA LEU A 168 -4.51 -4.01 9.73
C LEU A 168 -5.08 -5.42 9.96
N VAL A 169 -5.38 -6.18 8.89
CA VAL A 169 -5.79 -7.60 8.98
C VAL A 169 -4.66 -8.44 9.56
N ASN A 170 -3.42 -8.27 9.08
CA ASN A 170 -2.26 -8.96 9.63
C ASN A 170 -2.12 -8.69 11.14
N ALA A 171 -2.21 -7.42 11.54
CA ALA A 171 -2.17 -7.04 12.95
C ALA A 171 -3.34 -7.65 13.76
N ALA A 172 -4.54 -7.70 13.20
CA ALA A 172 -5.70 -8.30 13.86
C ALA A 172 -5.53 -9.81 14.08
N LEU A 173 -4.90 -10.52 13.15
CA LEU A 173 -4.62 -11.95 13.26
C LEU A 173 -3.58 -12.26 14.34
N CYS A 174 -2.65 -11.34 14.62
CA CYS A 174 -1.65 -11.50 15.68
C CYS A 174 -2.27 -11.68 17.08
N PHE A 175 -3.52 -11.24 17.31
CA PHE A 175 -4.20 -11.48 18.57
C PHE A 175 -4.54 -12.96 18.80
N PHE A 176 -4.60 -13.77 17.74
CA PHE A 176 -4.96 -15.18 17.80
C PHE A 176 -3.76 -16.11 17.60
N THR A 177 -2.71 -15.64 16.92
CA THR A 177 -1.57 -16.47 16.51
C THR A 177 -0.26 -16.10 17.18
N LEU A 178 -0.22 -15.02 17.98
CA LEU A 178 0.98 -14.41 18.60
C LEU A 178 2.07 -13.98 17.60
N GLU A 179 2.03 -14.49 16.39
CA GLU A 179 2.92 -14.14 15.28
C GLU A 179 2.09 -13.74 14.06
N GLY A 180 2.63 -12.84 13.24
CA GLY A 180 2.03 -12.52 11.94
C GLY A 180 2.02 -13.78 11.06
N LEU A 181 0.90 -14.07 10.43
CA LEU A 181 0.82 -15.18 9.50
C LEU A 181 1.61 -14.87 8.24
N GLU A 182 2.59 -15.70 7.87
CA GLU A 182 3.33 -15.56 6.61
C GLU A 182 2.41 -15.52 5.38
N ILE A 183 1.23 -16.14 5.49
CA ILE A 183 0.21 -16.08 4.43
C ILE A 183 -0.22 -14.64 4.13
N MET A 184 -0.12 -13.71 5.09
CA MET A 184 -0.43 -12.30 4.84
C MET A 184 0.62 -11.64 3.94
N ASN A 185 1.86 -12.10 3.97
CA ASN A 185 2.90 -11.65 3.04
C ASN A 185 2.53 -12.03 1.59
N VAL A 186 1.83 -13.16 1.38
CA VAL A 186 1.31 -13.53 0.05
C VAL A 186 0.31 -12.49 -0.47
N PHE A 187 -0.50 -11.90 0.40
CA PHE A 187 -1.44 -10.84 0.00
C PHE A 187 -0.75 -9.49 -0.23
N THR A 188 0.24 -9.13 0.55
CA THR A 188 0.92 -7.83 0.44
C THR A 188 2.04 -7.85 -0.60
N ASP A 189 3.00 -8.75 -0.48
CA ASP A 189 4.10 -8.91 -1.44
C ASP A 189 3.62 -9.54 -2.75
N GLY A 190 2.70 -10.52 -2.68
CA GLY A 190 2.04 -11.08 -3.84
C GLY A 190 1.31 -10.03 -4.66
N ALA A 191 0.58 -9.11 -4.02
CA ALA A 191 -0.07 -8.01 -4.73
C ALA A 191 0.93 -7.10 -5.47
N ARG A 192 2.11 -6.87 -4.91
CA ARG A 192 3.19 -6.14 -5.58
C ARG A 192 3.70 -6.92 -6.81
N GLU A 193 3.82 -8.24 -6.71
CA GLU A 193 4.24 -9.08 -7.83
C GLU A 193 3.17 -9.13 -8.93
N PHE A 194 1.90 -9.33 -8.58
CA PHE A 194 0.78 -9.28 -9.53
C PHE A 194 0.55 -7.86 -10.08
N GLY A 195 0.87 -6.84 -9.32
CA GLY A 195 0.77 -5.43 -9.71
C GLY A 195 1.75 -5.00 -10.81
N LYS A 196 2.72 -5.83 -11.17
CA LYS A 196 3.65 -5.55 -12.29
C LYS A 196 2.94 -5.46 -13.64
N TYR A 197 1.86 -6.20 -13.82
CA TYR A 197 1.07 -6.23 -15.04
C TYR A 197 -0.41 -5.98 -14.72
N PRO A 198 -1.22 -5.49 -15.68
CA PRO A 198 -2.67 -5.42 -15.51
C PRO A 198 -3.24 -6.79 -15.14
N LEU A 199 -4.10 -6.85 -14.12
CA LEU A 199 -4.57 -8.12 -13.52
C LEU A 199 -5.21 -9.11 -14.51
N GLU A 200 -5.77 -8.62 -15.61
CA GLU A 200 -6.30 -9.44 -16.69
C GLU A 200 -5.25 -10.39 -17.30
N VAL A 201 -3.97 -10.02 -17.26
CA VAL A 201 -2.86 -10.84 -17.77
C VAL A 201 -2.81 -12.20 -17.09
N TYR A 202 -3.19 -12.27 -15.83
CA TYR A 202 -3.13 -13.49 -15.00
C TYR A 202 -4.38 -14.37 -15.11
N GLY A 203 -5.42 -13.94 -15.84
CA GLY A 203 -6.62 -14.73 -16.11
C GLY A 203 -7.83 -14.36 -15.25
N ARG A 204 -8.99 -14.94 -15.61
CA ARG A 204 -10.30 -14.57 -15.05
C ARG A 204 -10.45 -14.93 -13.58
N SER A 205 -9.88 -16.04 -13.13
CA SER A 205 -10.02 -16.50 -11.74
C SER A 205 -9.32 -15.55 -10.77
N LEU A 206 -8.09 -15.10 -11.11
CA LEU A 206 -7.38 -14.13 -10.28
C LEU A 206 -8.06 -12.76 -10.32
N LEU A 207 -8.55 -12.34 -11.48
CA LEU A 207 -9.29 -11.08 -11.61
C LEU A 207 -10.57 -11.09 -10.76
N TRP A 208 -11.32 -12.21 -10.74
CA TRP A 208 -12.50 -12.36 -9.88
C TRP A 208 -12.13 -12.25 -8.39
N PHE A 209 -11.10 -12.99 -7.96
CA PHE A 209 -10.59 -12.93 -6.59
C PHE A 209 -10.16 -11.50 -6.21
N ALA A 210 -9.39 -10.84 -7.08
CA ALA A 210 -8.90 -9.47 -6.91
C ALA A 210 -10.00 -8.40 -7.01
N THR A 211 -11.22 -8.77 -7.39
CA THR A 211 -12.36 -7.85 -7.42
C THR A 211 -13.21 -7.98 -6.16
N PHE A 212 -13.46 -9.22 -5.69
CA PHE A 212 -14.47 -9.50 -4.67
C PHE A 212 -13.91 -9.88 -3.31
N VAL A 213 -12.71 -10.43 -3.22
CA VAL A 213 -12.10 -10.88 -1.95
C VAL A 213 -11.14 -9.82 -1.43
N VAL A 214 -10.10 -9.50 -2.19
CA VAL A 214 -9.21 -8.38 -1.89
C VAL A 214 -9.24 -7.42 -3.06
N PRO A 215 -9.76 -6.20 -2.93
CA PRO A 215 -10.20 -5.36 -4.05
C PRO A 215 -9.05 -4.73 -4.84
N TYR A 216 -8.04 -5.52 -5.23
CA TYR A 216 -6.92 -5.05 -6.04
C TYR A 216 -7.34 -4.61 -7.44
N ALA A 217 -8.32 -5.29 -8.06
CA ALA A 217 -8.79 -4.91 -9.37
C ALA A 217 -9.50 -3.56 -9.37
N LEU A 218 -10.13 -3.18 -8.25
CA LEU A 218 -10.81 -1.89 -8.10
C LEU A 218 -9.82 -0.72 -8.02
N ILE A 219 -8.60 -0.94 -7.56
CA ILE A 219 -7.58 0.10 -7.42
C ILE A 219 -6.61 0.13 -8.60
N GLN A 220 -6.40 -1.00 -9.29
CA GLN A 220 -5.42 -1.14 -10.36
C GLN A 220 -6.06 -1.32 -11.73
N TYR A 221 -6.82 -2.41 -11.95
CA TYR A 221 -7.20 -2.85 -13.28
C TYR A 221 -8.29 -1.97 -13.92
N TYR A 222 -9.45 -1.84 -13.27
CA TYR A 222 -10.56 -1.08 -13.82
C TYR A 222 -10.26 0.41 -14.03
N PRO A 223 -9.68 1.13 -13.05
CA PRO A 223 -9.35 2.54 -13.26
C PRO A 223 -8.22 2.72 -14.30
N LEU A 224 -7.30 1.75 -14.41
CA LEU A 224 -6.28 1.77 -15.45
C LEU A 224 -6.90 1.74 -16.85
N LEU A 225 -7.93 0.91 -17.09
CA LEU A 225 -8.64 0.86 -18.38
C LEU A 225 -9.23 2.23 -18.75
N TYR A 226 -9.75 2.99 -17.75
CA TYR A 226 -10.25 4.33 -17.96
C TYR A 226 -9.11 5.31 -18.29
N VAL A 227 -8.01 5.27 -17.56
CA VAL A 227 -6.82 6.11 -17.80
C VAL A 227 -6.25 5.86 -19.18
N LEU A 228 -6.15 4.59 -19.61
CA LEU A 228 -5.68 4.20 -20.95
C LEU A 228 -6.66 4.55 -22.07
N GLY A 229 -7.89 4.96 -21.75
CA GLY A 229 -8.92 5.25 -22.75
C GLY A 229 -9.51 4.01 -23.40
N ARG A 230 -9.36 2.83 -22.79
CA ARG A 230 -9.98 1.57 -23.24
C ARG A 230 -11.45 1.46 -22.86
N THR A 231 -11.93 2.33 -21.98
CA THR A 231 -13.33 2.50 -21.58
C THR A 231 -13.63 3.96 -21.29
N GLU A 232 -14.85 4.39 -21.60
CA GLU A 232 -15.35 5.73 -21.31
C GLU A 232 -16.17 5.78 -20.00
N SER A 233 -16.37 4.62 -19.35
CA SER A 233 -17.19 4.54 -18.16
C SER A 233 -16.56 5.23 -16.97
N ILE A 234 -17.16 6.35 -16.53
CA ILE A 234 -16.73 7.11 -15.35
C ILE A 234 -16.82 6.28 -14.05
N VAL A 235 -17.63 5.22 -14.06
CA VAL A 235 -17.71 4.29 -12.91
C VAL A 235 -16.36 3.68 -12.62
N TYR A 236 -15.58 3.31 -13.64
CA TYR A 236 -14.24 2.74 -13.49
C TYR A 236 -13.27 3.72 -12.84
N ALA A 237 -13.43 5.01 -13.11
CA ALA A 237 -12.64 6.07 -12.46
C ALA A 237 -12.94 6.20 -10.96
N LEU A 238 -14.15 5.86 -10.51
CA LEU A 238 -14.59 6.00 -9.12
C LEU A 238 -14.39 4.71 -8.29
N LEU A 239 -14.15 3.57 -8.91
CA LEU A 239 -13.98 2.28 -8.21
C LEU A 239 -12.90 2.30 -7.11
N PRO A 240 -11.76 3.02 -7.24
CA PRO A 240 -10.79 3.10 -6.16
C PRO A 240 -11.36 3.71 -4.88
N LEU A 241 -12.31 4.63 -4.96
CA LEU A 241 -12.99 5.18 -3.79
C LEU A 241 -13.89 4.13 -3.12
N CYS A 242 -14.57 3.29 -3.93
CA CYS A 242 -15.34 2.17 -3.41
C CYS A 242 -14.44 1.13 -2.70
N ALA A 243 -13.22 0.93 -3.18
CA ALA A 243 -12.25 0.03 -2.55
C ALA A 243 -11.86 0.46 -1.12
N ILE A 244 -11.98 1.75 -0.77
CA ILE A 244 -11.76 2.24 0.60
C ILE A 244 -12.73 1.59 1.60
N ALA A 245 -13.93 1.17 1.15
CA ALA A 245 -14.88 0.44 1.99
C ALA A 245 -14.30 -0.89 2.54
N PHE A 246 -13.25 -1.43 1.92
CA PHE A 246 -12.52 -2.59 2.43
C PHE A 246 -11.92 -2.37 3.82
N LEU A 247 -11.66 -1.12 4.21
CA LEU A 247 -11.23 -0.81 5.58
C LEU A 247 -12.28 -1.16 6.65
N LEU A 248 -13.57 -1.25 6.30
CA LEU A 248 -14.63 -1.59 7.25
C LEU A 248 -14.49 -3.03 7.79
N PRO A 249 -14.45 -4.09 6.94
CA PRO A 249 -14.22 -5.45 7.43
C PRO A 249 -12.86 -5.58 8.14
N CYS A 250 -11.80 -4.90 7.67
CA CYS A 250 -10.50 -4.91 8.34
C CYS A 250 -10.60 -4.32 9.76
N TRP A 251 -11.30 -3.20 9.92
CA TRP A 251 -11.53 -2.58 11.21
C TRP A 251 -12.41 -3.44 12.15
N LEU A 252 -13.43 -4.11 11.61
CA LEU A 252 -14.27 -5.03 12.39
C LEU A 252 -13.44 -6.21 12.91
N LEU A 253 -12.57 -6.77 12.07
CA LEU A 253 -11.67 -7.86 12.47
C LEU A 253 -10.69 -7.38 13.56
N TRP A 254 -10.10 -6.19 13.42
CA TRP A 254 -9.27 -5.59 14.46
C TRP A 254 -10.03 -5.46 15.78
N ARG A 255 -11.25 -4.89 15.76
CA ARG A 255 -12.07 -4.75 16.97
C ARG A 255 -12.41 -6.08 17.60
N PHE A 256 -12.66 -7.10 16.79
CA PHE A 256 -12.88 -8.45 17.29
C PHE A 256 -11.62 -9.01 17.95
N GLY A 257 -10.46 -8.87 17.34
CA GLY A 257 -9.18 -9.29 17.92
C GLY A 257 -8.86 -8.58 19.24
N VAL A 258 -9.00 -7.25 19.30
CA VAL A 258 -8.77 -6.49 20.55
C VAL A 258 -9.66 -6.94 21.70
N ARG A 259 -10.92 -7.33 21.43
CA ARG A 259 -11.85 -7.83 22.47
C ARG A 259 -11.47 -9.20 23.01
N HIS A 260 -10.74 -10.01 22.23
CA HIS A 260 -10.29 -11.35 22.61
C HIS A 260 -8.82 -11.39 23.01
N TYR A 261 -8.18 -10.22 23.02
CA TYR A 261 -6.78 -10.11 23.42
C TYR A 261 -6.62 -10.50 24.89
N GLN A 262 -5.70 -11.40 25.15
CA GLN A 262 -5.25 -11.80 26.49
C GLN A 262 -3.78 -11.39 26.60
N SER A 263 -3.44 -10.66 27.68
CA SER A 263 -2.06 -10.30 27.95
C SER A 263 -1.20 -11.55 28.08
N SER A 264 -0.02 -11.55 27.47
CA SER A 264 0.93 -12.66 27.58
C SER A 264 1.55 -12.80 28.97
N GLY A 265 1.26 -11.89 29.89
CA GLY A 265 1.64 -12.00 31.30
C GLY A 265 3.16 -11.96 31.56
N SER A 266 3.92 -11.26 30.72
CA SER A 266 5.37 -11.04 30.92
C SER A 266 5.66 -9.81 31.72
#